data_cacd37b267e3a0b022fe68652f7a8a8e
#
_entry.id   cacd37b267e3a0b022fe68652f7a8a8e
#
_cell.length_a   1.000
_cell.length_b   1.000
_cell.length_c   1.000
_cell.angle_alpha   90.00
_cell.angle_beta   90.00
_cell.angle_gamma   90.00
#
_symmetry.space_group_name_H-M   'P 1'
#
loop_
_entity.id
_entity.type
_entity.pdbx_description
1 polymer ?
#
loop_
_entity_poly.entity_id
_entity_poly.type
_entity_poly.pdbx_seq_one_letter_code
_entity_poly.pdbx_strand_id
1 'polypeptide(L)'
;MKEKLREPIGELVTGRDPDEVTVKLKKLIEEINPPIVVAVGDYVSSKLHEHNVNVDIYIVDGKIERIEKSIDLICIKNVYEAVNEAGTISPSAAEKLHELIHSPEMWPAVLKIDGEEDLLGLAAILSAPDDTIVVYGQPKRGAVLVRVNEDVREKMIKILQEG
;
A
#
# COMPACT_ATOMS: atom_id res chain seq x y z
N MET A 1 -16.72 -8.00 1.87
CA MET A 1 -15.56 -7.41 1.17
C MET A 1 -14.22 -7.85 1.73
N LYS A 2 -13.98 -7.73 3.03
CA LYS A 2 -12.72 -8.17 3.66
C LYS A 2 -12.38 -9.63 3.39
N GLU A 3 -13.35 -10.51 3.35
CA GLU A 3 -13.12 -11.94 3.09
C GLU A 3 -12.57 -12.18 1.68
N LYS A 4 -13.04 -11.41 0.70
CA LYS A 4 -12.55 -11.52 -0.67
C LYS A 4 -11.14 -10.99 -0.84
N LEU A 5 -10.71 -10.09 0.05
CA LEU A 5 -9.35 -9.58 0.05
C LEU A 5 -8.34 -10.57 0.63
N ARG A 6 -8.80 -11.66 1.24
CA ARG A 6 -7.91 -12.72 1.72
C ARG A 6 -7.31 -13.52 0.56
N GLU A 7 -7.97 -13.52 -0.60
CA GLU A 7 -7.39 -14.08 -1.80
C GLU A 7 -6.53 -13.00 -2.47
N PRO A 8 -5.29 -13.33 -2.82
CA PRO A 8 -4.41 -12.34 -3.44
C PRO A 8 -4.93 -11.85 -4.77
N ILE A 9 -4.99 -10.53 -4.93
CA ILE A 9 -5.40 -9.87 -6.16
C ILE A 9 -4.22 -9.75 -7.13
N GLY A 10 -3.03 -9.94 -6.62
CA GLY A 10 -1.81 -9.89 -7.38
C GLY A 10 -0.93 -11.09 -7.06
N GLU A 11 0.36 -10.90 -7.15
CA GLU A 11 1.34 -11.94 -6.87
C GLU A 11 1.62 -12.03 -5.37
N LEU A 12 1.35 -13.20 -4.78
CA LEU A 12 1.70 -13.45 -3.38
C LEU A 12 3.21 -13.78 -3.30
N VAL A 13 3.93 -12.98 -2.55
CA VAL A 13 5.36 -13.17 -2.30
C VAL A 13 5.53 -13.75 -0.91
N THR A 14 6.12 -14.95 -0.83
CA THR A 14 6.33 -15.65 0.42
C THR A 14 7.82 -15.82 0.70
N GLY A 15 8.14 -16.11 1.96
CA GLY A 15 9.51 -16.36 2.38
C GLY A 15 9.52 -16.97 3.79
N ARG A 16 10.70 -17.35 4.27
CA ARG A 16 10.89 -17.91 5.60
C ARG A 16 10.65 -16.88 6.71
N ASP A 17 10.91 -15.63 6.39
CA ASP A 17 10.74 -14.51 7.31
C ASP A 17 10.40 -13.24 6.51
N PRO A 18 9.99 -12.15 7.20
CA PRO A 18 9.64 -10.91 6.52
C PRO A 18 10.79 -10.26 5.74
N ASP A 19 12.02 -10.45 6.16
CA ASP A 19 13.17 -9.89 5.44
C ASP A 19 13.37 -10.58 4.09
N GLU A 20 13.21 -11.90 4.03
CA GLU A 20 13.27 -12.64 2.77
C GLU A 20 12.16 -12.21 1.81
N VAL A 21 10.95 -12.04 2.33
CA VAL A 21 9.83 -11.51 1.54
C VAL A 21 10.17 -10.14 0.98
N THR A 22 10.75 -9.27 1.79
CA THR A 22 11.09 -7.91 1.39
C THR A 22 12.20 -7.89 0.33
N VAL A 23 13.19 -8.76 0.45
CA VAL A 23 14.25 -8.89 -0.58
C VAL A 23 13.65 -9.29 -1.92
N LYS A 24 12.71 -10.23 -1.93
CA LYS A 24 12.01 -10.65 -3.15
C LYS A 24 11.18 -9.52 -3.74
N LEU A 25 10.45 -8.78 -2.90
CA LEU A 25 9.68 -7.61 -3.34
C LEU A 25 10.57 -6.56 -3.98
N LYS A 26 11.69 -6.26 -3.35
CA LYS A 26 12.65 -5.28 -3.86
C LYS A 26 13.13 -5.66 -5.25
N LYS A 27 13.47 -6.91 -5.43
CA LYS A 27 13.93 -7.44 -6.72
C LYS A 27 12.86 -7.30 -7.80
N LEU A 28 11.62 -7.68 -7.49
CA LEU A 28 10.50 -7.57 -8.41
C LEU A 28 10.23 -6.12 -8.79
N ILE A 29 10.24 -5.21 -7.82
CA ILE A 29 10.03 -3.78 -8.05
C ILE A 29 11.12 -3.21 -8.95
N GLU A 30 12.37 -3.56 -8.71
CA GLU A 30 13.49 -3.12 -9.53
C GLU A 30 13.38 -3.63 -10.97
N GLU A 31 12.95 -4.88 -11.16
CA GLU A 31 12.76 -5.47 -12.50
C GLU A 31 11.62 -4.80 -13.26
N ILE A 32 10.52 -4.48 -12.57
CA ILE A 32 9.36 -3.82 -13.18
C ILE A 32 9.65 -2.35 -13.47
N ASN A 33 10.41 -1.70 -12.60
CA ASN A 33 10.71 -0.27 -12.69
C ASN A 33 9.44 0.57 -12.85
N PRO A 34 8.51 0.51 -11.88
CA PRO A 34 7.21 1.15 -11.99
C PRO A 34 7.28 2.66 -11.87
N PRO A 35 6.28 3.40 -12.42
CA PRO A 35 6.21 4.85 -12.23
C PRO A 35 5.90 5.26 -10.81
N ILE A 36 5.17 4.42 -10.07
CA ILE A 36 4.75 4.69 -8.69
C ILE A 36 4.77 3.39 -7.90
N VAL A 37 5.24 3.47 -6.64
CA VAL A 37 5.14 2.37 -5.68
C VAL A 37 4.35 2.87 -4.47
N VAL A 38 3.26 2.17 -4.16
CA VAL A 38 2.40 2.45 -3.00
C VAL A 38 2.48 1.28 -2.05
N ALA A 39 2.82 1.54 -0.79
CA ALA A 39 2.84 0.53 0.25
C ALA A 39 1.67 0.74 1.20
N VAL A 40 0.88 -0.29 1.45
CA VAL A 40 -0.30 -0.24 2.32
C VAL A 40 -0.09 -1.13 3.53
N GLY A 41 -0.13 -0.53 4.70
CA GLY A 41 0.04 -1.22 5.98
C GLY A 41 1.36 -0.85 6.64
N ASP A 42 1.34 -0.86 7.97
CA ASP A 42 2.48 -0.42 8.79
C ASP A 42 3.68 -1.35 8.64
N TYR A 43 3.41 -2.65 8.72
CA TYR A 43 4.49 -3.63 8.74
C TYR A 43 5.23 -3.70 7.41
N VAL A 44 4.50 -3.82 6.30
CA VAL A 44 5.11 -3.89 4.97
C VAL A 44 5.81 -2.57 4.63
N SER A 45 5.22 -1.45 5.02
CA SER A 45 5.84 -0.13 4.82
C SER A 45 7.17 -0.03 5.54
N SER A 46 7.20 -0.48 6.79
CA SER A 46 8.41 -0.53 7.61
C SER A 46 9.51 -1.36 6.95
N LYS A 47 9.17 -2.55 6.51
CA LYS A 47 10.14 -3.46 5.90
C LYS A 47 10.68 -2.92 4.57
N LEU A 48 9.83 -2.37 3.75
CA LEU A 48 10.27 -1.77 2.48
C LEU A 48 11.20 -0.58 2.72
N HIS A 49 10.86 0.27 3.66
CA HIS A 49 11.69 1.42 4.01
C HIS A 49 13.06 0.96 4.58
N GLU A 50 13.03 0.00 5.49
CA GLU A 50 14.23 -0.57 6.10
C GLU A 50 15.19 -1.17 5.07
N HIS A 51 14.67 -1.78 4.01
CA HIS A 51 15.45 -2.37 2.92
C HIS A 51 15.78 -1.39 1.80
N ASN A 52 15.54 -0.10 2.00
CA ASN A 52 15.83 0.97 1.04
C ASN A 52 15.11 0.80 -0.30
N VAL A 53 13.89 0.29 -0.25
CA VAL A 53 13.02 0.26 -1.43
C VAL A 53 12.46 1.66 -1.65
N ASN A 54 12.50 2.14 -2.88
CA ASN A 54 11.95 3.45 -3.21
C ASN A 54 10.43 3.36 -3.29
N VAL A 55 9.78 3.72 -2.18
CA VAL A 55 8.32 3.80 -2.08
C VAL A 55 7.91 5.26 -2.17
N ASP A 56 6.94 5.55 -3.02
CA ASP A 56 6.49 6.93 -3.24
C ASP A 56 5.40 7.35 -2.26
N ILE A 57 4.52 6.42 -1.91
CA ILE A 57 3.42 6.69 -0.97
C ILE A 57 3.30 5.54 0.02
N TYR A 58 3.35 5.88 1.30
CA TYR A 58 3.09 4.93 2.40
C TYR A 58 1.72 5.23 2.99
N ILE A 59 0.86 4.22 3.08
CA ILE A 59 -0.45 4.33 3.73
C ILE A 59 -0.37 3.51 5.02
N VAL A 60 -0.43 4.18 6.17
CA VAL A 60 -0.23 3.55 7.48
C VAL A 60 -1.30 4.00 8.45
N ASP A 61 -1.60 3.19 9.46
CA ASP A 61 -2.53 3.58 10.51
C ASP A 61 -1.84 4.21 11.73
N GLY A 62 -0.55 3.96 11.87
CA GLY A 62 0.24 4.57 12.93
C GLY A 62 -0.10 4.13 14.35
N LYS A 63 -0.88 3.06 14.51
CA LYS A 63 -1.32 2.57 15.82
C LYS A 63 -0.28 1.74 16.56
N ILE A 64 0.71 1.23 15.87
CA ILE A 64 1.72 0.36 16.46
C ILE A 64 2.98 1.17 16.77
N GLU A 65 3.17 1.51 18.07
CA GLU A 65 4.31 2.30 18.53
C GLU A 65 5.66 1.77 18.09
N ARG A 66 5.82 0.44 18.10
CA ARG A 66 7.09 -0.18 17.67
C ARG A 66 7.40 0.07 16.20
N ILE A 67 6.39 0.33 15.38
CA ILE A 67 6.58 0.64 13.97
C ILE A 67 7.05 2.08 13.83
N GLU A 68 6.55 3.00 14.64
CA GLU A 68 7.06 4.37 14.69
C GLU A 68 8.54 4.40 15.07
N LYS A 69 9.01 3.43 15.84
CA LYS A 69 10.42 3.29 16.19
C LYS A 69 11.23 2.59 15.11
N SER A 70 10.64 1.67 14.36
CA SER A 70 11.34 0.90 13.33
C SER A 70 11.30 1.58 11.96
N ILE A 71 10.27 2.38 11.70
CA ILE A 71 10.19 3.19 10.50
C ILE A 71 10.69 4.58 10.83
N ASP A 72 11.80 4.93 10.27
CA ASP A 72 12.27 6.30 10.37
C ASP A 72 11.46 7.17 9.40
N LEU A 73 10.13 7.02 9.45
CA LEU A 73 9.19 7.86 8.70
C LEU A 73 9.29 9.31 9.15
N ILE A 74 9.90 9.54 10.31
CA ILE A 74 10.29 10.88 10.79
C ILE A 74 11.16 11.60 9.77
N CYS A 75 11.91 10.86 8.97
CA CYS A 75 12.74 11.44 7.90
C CYS A 75 11.93 11.84 6.68
N ILE A 76 10.67 11.37 6.57
CA ILE A 76 9.80 11.74 5.47
C ILE A 76 9.05 13.01 5.86
N LYS A 77 9.32 14.09 5.13
CA LYS A 77 8.78 15.42 5.46
C LYS A 77 7.31 15.60 5.09
N ASN A 78 6.82 14.85 4.11
CA ASN A 78 5.47 14.99 3.60
C ASN A 78 4.55 13.98 4.28
N VAL A 79 4.00 14.37 5.43
CA VAL A 79 3.08 13.53 6.20
C VAL A 79 1.69 14.18 6.18
N TYR A 80 0.70 13.42 5.77
CA TYR A 80 -0.69 13.86 5.69
C TYR A 80 -1.55 12.95 6.54
N GLU A 81 -2.63 13.47 7.08
CA GLU A 81 -3.56 12.72 7.91
C GLU A 81 -4.94 12.68 7.28
N ALA A 82 -5.64 11.56 7.45
CA ALA A 82 -7.03 11.41 7.04
C ALA A 82 -7.73 10.42 7.96
N VAL A 83 -9.05 10.51 8.03
CA VAL A 83 -9.86 9.57 8.82
C VAL A 83 -10.51 8.58 7.87
N ASN A 84 -10.44 7.29 8.22
CA ASN A 84 -11.09 6.23 7.45
C ASN A 84 -11.64 5.15 8.38
N GLU A 85 -12.95 5.12 8.52
CA GLU A 85 -13.60 4.15 9.40
C GLU A 85 -13.42 2.71 8.89
N ALA A 86 -13.36 1.78 9.84
CA ALA A 86 -13.20 0.36 9.55
C ALA A 86 -14.27 -0.14 8.57
N GLY A 87 -13.84 -0.93 7.59
CA GLY A 87 -14.74 -1.53 6.62
C GLY A 87 -15.28 -0.60 5.56
N THR A 88 -14.75 0.63 5.48
CA THR A 88 -15.21 1.64 4.51
C THR A 88 -14.04 2.25 3.74
N ILE A 89 -14.38 3.01 2.71
CA ILE A 89 -13.45 3.92 2.04
C ILE A 89 -14.07 5.30 2.15
N SER A 90 -13.52 6.14 3.03
CA SER A 90 -14.07 7.48 3.22
C SER A 90 -13.71 8.38 2.04
N PRO A 91 -14.62 9.24 1.61
CA PRO A 91 -14.34 10.17 0.49
C PRO A 91 -13.12 11.05 0.75
N SER A 92 -12.95 11.58 1.96
CA SER A 92 -11.83 12.46 2.28
C SER A 92 -10.48 11.74 2.19
N ALA A 93 -10.41 10.48 2.67
CA ALA A 93 -9.18 9.69 2.58
C ALA A 93 -8.87 9.33 1.13
N ALA A 94 -9.90 8.93 0.37
CA ALA A 94 -9.74 8.61 -1.05
C ALA A 94 -9.29 9.82 -1.87
N GLU A 95 -9.84 11.01 -1.60
CA GLU A 95 -9.44 12.25 -2.28
C GLU A 95 -7.99 12.61 -1.99
N LYS A 96 -7.56 12.51 -0.73
CA LYS A 96 -6.17 12.80 -0.37
C LYS A 96 -5.23 11.81 -1.05
N LEU A 97 -5.58 10.54 -1.06
CA LEU A 97 -4.78 9.51 -1.73
C LEU A 97 -4.69 9.78 -3.23
N HIS A 98 -5.80 10.13 -3.87
CA HIS A 98 -5.83 10.48 -5.29
C HIS A 98 -4.91 11.68 -5.57
N GLU A 99 -4.98 12.71 -4.74
CA GLU A 99 -4.10 13.88 -4.84
C GLU A 99 -2.63 13.48 -4.77
N LEU A 100 -2.26 12.64 -3.79
CA LEU A 100 -0.88 12.19 -3.62
C LEU A 100 -0.40 11.37 -4.82
N ILE A 101 -1.24 10.47 -5.34
CA ILE A 101 -0.89 9.64 -6.50
C ILE A 101 -0.57 10.50 -7.73
N HIS A 102 -1.29 11.62 -7.90
CA HIS A 102 -1.14 12.50 -9.05
C HIS A 102 -0.26 13.73 -8.80
N SER A 103 0.49 13.74 -7.70
CA SER A 103 1.36 14.86 -7.32
C SER A 103 2.78 14.38 -7.00
N PRO A 104 3.58 14.03 -8.03
CA PRO A 104 4.94 13.51 -7.81
C PRO A 104 5.84 14.43 -6.98
N GLU A 105 5.60 15.72 -7.01
CA GLU A 105 6.36 16.69 -6.21
C GLU A 105 6.17 16.51 -4.71
N MET A 106 5.15 15.76 -4.30
CA MET A 106 4.86 15.48 -2.89
C MET A 106 5.52 14.17 -2.41
N TRP A 107 6.14 13.41 -3.30
CA TRP A 107 6.77 12.13 -2.94
C TRP A 107 8.19 12.31 -2.39
N PRO A 108 8.64 11.41 -1.50
CA PRO A 108 7.85 10.39 -0.83
C PRO A 108 6.89 11.00 0.18
N ALA A 109 5.71 10.42 0.29
CA ALA A 109 4.66 10.89 1.19
C ALA A 109 4.16 9.78 2.09
N VAL A 110 3.73 10.15 3.28
CA VAL A 110 3.06 9.25 4.22
C VAL A 110 1.63 9.73 4.41
N LEU A 111 0.67 8.86 4.16
CA LEU A 111 -0.72 9.10 4.49
C LEU A 111 -1.05 8.31 5.76
N LYS A 112 -1.14 9.03 6.86
CA LYS A 112 -1.44 8.44 8.17
C LYS A 112 -2.94 8.42 8.36
N ILE A 113 -3.50 7.25 8.58
CA ILE A 113 -4.94 7.03 8.67
C ILE A 113 -5.35 6.88 10.14
N ASP A 114 -6.29 7.70 10.55
CA ASP A 114 -6.99 7.50 11.81
C ASP A 114 -8.17 6.56 11.50
N GLY A 115 -8.04 5.31 11.89
CA GLY A 115 -8.99 4.26 11.57
C GLY A 115 -8.32 3.04 10.96
N GLU A 116 -8.85 2.53 9.85
CA GLU A 116 -8.27 1.40 9.14
C GLU A 116 -7.85 1.79 7.71
N GLU A 117 -6.63 1.39 7.34
CA GLU A 117 -6.03 1.69 6.04
C GLU A 117 -6.25 0.58 4.99
N ASP A 118 -6.64 -0.62 5.41
CA ASP A 118 -6.66 -1.80 4.54
C ASP A 118 -7.39 -1.61 3.22
N LEU A 119 -8.59 -1.05 3.26
CA LEU A 119 -9.39 -0.86 2.05
C LEU A 119 -8.91 0.28 1.17
N LEU A 120 -8.02 1.14 1.68
CA LEU A 120 -7.44 2.20 0.86
C LEU A 120 -6.50 1.66 -0.20
N GLY A 121 -6.02 0.44 -0.04
CA GLY A 121 -5.29 -0.26 -1.10
C GLY A 121 -6.13 -0.41 -2.36
N LEU A 122 -7.44 -0.66 -2.20
CA LEU A 122 -8.37 -0.74 -3.33
C LEU A 122 -8.51 0.63 -4.01
N ALA A 123 -8.61 1.69 -3.21
CA ALA A 123 -8.71 3.05 -3.73
C ALA A 123 -7.43 3.40 -4.52
N ALA A 124 -6.27 2.98 -4.04
CA ALA A 124 -5.01 3.18 -4.74
C ALA A 124 -5.00 2.47 -6.09
N ILE A 125 -5.45 1.22 -6.14
CA ILE A 125 -5.51 0.44 -7.38
C ILE A 125 -6.43 1.09 -8.39
N LEU A 126 -7.60 1.58 -7.95
CA LEU A 126 -8.57 2.22 -8.84
C LEU A 126 -8.11 3.58 -9.34
N SER A 127 -7.34 4.30 -8.53
CA SER A 127 -6.93 5.68 -8.79
C SER A 127 -5.61 5.80 -9.55
N ALA A 128 -4.75 4.81 -9.46
CA ALA A 128 -3.40 4.88 -10.00
C ALA A 128 -3.33 4.58 -11.50
N PRO A 129 -2.32 5.13 -12.20
CA PRO A 129 -2.09 4.79 -13.59
C PRO A 129 -1.61 3.36 -13.76
N ASP A 130 -1.66 2.85 -15.00
CA ASP A 130 -1.15 1.53 -15.32
C ASP A 130 0.32 1.39 -14.91
N ASP A 131 0.70 0.18 -14.54
CA ASP A 131 2.04 -0.22 -14.11
C ASP A 131 2.46 0.30 -12.73
N THR A 132 1.58 1.01 -12.02
CA THR A 132 1.80 1.31 -10.60
C THR A 132 1.86 0.00 -9.82
N ILE A 133 2.76 -0.07 -8.87
CA ILE A 133 2.85 -1.21 -7.96
C ILE A 133 2.23 -0.82 -6.62
N VAL A 134 1.29 -1.64 -6.16
CA VAL A 134 0.69 -1.53 -4.83
C VAL A 134 1.08 -2.78 -4.05
N VAL A 135 1.70 -2.60 -2.90
CA VAL A 135 2.12 -3.71 -2.04
C VAL A 135 1.36 -3.65 -0.73
N TYR A 136 0.78 -4.76 -0.31
CA TYR A 136 0.14 -4.86 1.00
C TYR A 136 0.50 -6.18 1.68
N GLY A 137 0.46 -6.18 3.02
CA GLY A 137 0.76 -7.38 3.79
C GLY A 137 -0.39 -8.39 3.75
N GLN A 138 -0.04 -9.66 3.66
CA GLN A 138 -0.99 -10.76 3.78
C GLN A 138 -0.64 -11.51 5.07
N PRO A 139 -1.42 -11.34 6.14
CA PRO A 139 -1.07 -11.93 7.44
C PRO A 139 -0.76 -13.42 7.36
N LYS A 140 0.35 -13.82 7.98
CA LYS A 140 0.84 -15.21 8.05
C LYS A 140 1.29 -15.82 6.71
N ARG A 141 1.18 -15.07 5.61
CA ARG A 141 1.52 -15.60 4.27
C ARG A 141 2.66 -14.86 3.60
N GLY A 142 2.78 -13.56 3.84
CA GLY A 142 3.81 -12.74 3.20
C GLY A 142 3.27 -11.38 2.79
N ALA A 143 3.50 -11.00 1.56
CA ALA A 143 2.99 -9.75 1.02
C ALA A 143 2.47 -9.96 -0.40
N VAL A 144 1.54 -9.14 -0.81
CA VAL A 144 0.98 -9.19 -2.17
C VAL A 144 1.46 -7.98 -2.95
N LEU A 145 1.98 -8.22 -4.13
CA LEU A 145 2.38 -7.19 -5.07
C LEU A 145 1.36 -7.14 -6.20
N VAL A 146 0.70 -6.00 -6.34
CA VAL A 146 -0.30 -5.77 -7.38
C VAL A 146 0.28 -4.82 -8.42
N ARG A 147 0.31 -5.25 -9.67
CA ARG A 147 0.64 -4.37 -10.79
C ARG A 147 -0.67 -3.88 -11.37
N VAL A 148 -0.89 -2.58 -11.32
CA VAL A 148 -2.16 -1.99 -11.74
C VAL A 148 -2.32 -2.05 -13.25
N ASN A 149 -3.46 -2.56 -13.71
CA ASN A 149 -3.88 -2.54 -15.09
C ASN A 149 -5.41 -2.59 -15.15
N GLU A 150 -5.96 -2.55 -16.33
CA GLU A 150 -7.42 -2.54 -16.50
C GLU A 150 -8.10 -3.79 -15.94
N ASP A 151 -7.51 -4.97 -16.16
CA ASP A 151 -8.06 -6.22 -15.64
C ASP A 151 -8.13 -6.22 -14.10
N VAL A 152 -7.08 -5.71 -13.46
CA VAL A 152 -7.03 -5.60 -12.00
C VAL A 152 -8.10 -4.62 -11.50
N ARG A 153 -8.26 -3.48 -12.16
CA ARG A 153 -9.29 -2.50 -11.79
C ARG A 153 -10.68 -3.10 -11.91
N GLU A 154 -10.95 -3.84 -12.97
CA GLU A 154 -12.24 -4.50 -13.16
C GLU A 154 -12.54 -5.49 -12.05
N LYS A 155 -11.55 -6.28 -11.63
CA LYS A 155 -11.68 -7.19 -10.49
C LYS A 155 -12.02 -6.43 -9.21
N MET A 156 -11.38 -5.28 -9.00
CA MET A 156 -11.65 -4.46 -7.82
C MET A 156 -13.06 -3.90 -7.82
N ILE A 157 -13.52 -3.42 -8.95
CA ILE A 157 -14.88 -2.92 -9.11
C ILE A 157 -15.89 -4.02 -8.78
N LYS A 158 -15.67 -5.24 -9.28
CA LYS A 158 -16.51 -6.38 -8.96
C LYS A 158 -16.56 -6.68 -7.47
N ILE A 159 -15.41 -6.68 -6.81
CA ILE A 159 -15.33 -6.92 -5.37
C ILE A 159 -16.13 -5.87 -4.60
N LEU A 160 -16.02 -4.60 -4.99
CA LEU A 160 -16.75 -3.51 -4.36
C LEU A 160 -18.26 -3.62 -4.58
N GLN A 161 -18.71 -4.06 -5.77
CA GLN A 161 -20.12 -4.23 -6.08
C GLN A 161 -20.76 -5.41 -5.34
N GLU A 162 -20.01 -6.48 -5.13
CA GLU A 162 -20.49 -7.67 -4.42
C GLU A 162 -20.42 -7.50 -2.89
N GLY A 163 -19.64 -6.57 -2.43
CA GLY A 163 -19.46 -6.31 -1.02
C GLY A 163 -20.49 -5.41 -0.44
#